data_81ba5a3463fbf2fdca3408abe535d3fd
#
_entry.id   81ba5a3463fbf2fdca3408abe535d3fd
#
_cell.length_a   1.000
_cell.length_b   1.000
_cell.length_c   1.000
_cell.angle_alpha   90.00
_cell.angle_beta   90.00
_cell.angle_gamma   90.00
#
_symmetry.space_group_name_H-M   'P 1'
#
loop_
_entity.id
_entity.type
_entity.pdbx_description
1 polymer ?
#
loop_
_entity_poly.entity_id
_entity_poly.type
_entity_poly.pdbx_seq_one_letter_code
_entity_poly.pdbx_strand_id
1 'polypeptide(L)'
;MALNPDATFTWYGHSCWEVTTPGGKTILFDPWFGNPRSPREPGTVDRCDVMLVTHGHDDHFHDAVGIASRTRPIWPSIHEMSLWLGRNYAHKDGLIGMNKGGTVEAAGLKVSMVRADHSAGDIYAGADAPIYLGEPVGFIVELEDGYRLYFAGDTDVFSDMRLIGERYRPSLAFLPIGGHFTMDPTAAAMAVELLGVTDVAPMHYGTFGLLAGTPDELRAALDARGLARVNVHVTTPGSALG
;
A
#
# COMPACT_ATOMS: atom_id res chain seq x y z
N MET A 1 -5.70 19.17 5.01
CA MET A 1 -6.90 19.09 4.12
C MET A 1 -7.78 18.01 4.69
N ALA A 2 -9.07 17.99 4.47
CA ALA A 2 -9.89 16.83 4.83
C ALA A 2 -9.61 15.66 3.87
N LEU A 3 -9.94 14.43 4.30
CA LEU A 3 -9.97 13.29 3.37
C LEU A 3 -10.83 13.62 2.14
N ASN A 4 -10.51 13.01 1.01
CA ASN A 4 -11.31 13.18 -0.20
C ASN A 4 -12.75 12.67 0.06
N PRO A 5 -13.79 13.56 0.03
CA PRO A 5 -15.15 13.17 0.36
C PRO A 5 -15.80 12.27 -0.70
N ASP A 6 -15.25 12.27 -1.92
CA ASP A 6 -15.79 11.51 -3.05
C ASP A 6 -15.06 10.17 -3.24
N ALA A 7 -14.07 9.86 -2.40
CA ALA A 7 -13.37 8.58 -2.37
C ALA A 7 -13.64 7.83 -1.06
N THR A 8 -13.64 6.51 -1.12
CA THR A 8 -13.77 5.65 0.06
C THR A 8 -12.49 4.85 0.27
N PHE A 9 -11.97 4.85 1.49
CA PHE A 9 -10.75 4.16 1.88
C PHE A 9 -11.08 3.10 2.93
N THR A 10 -11.16 1.84 2.55
CA THR A 10 -11.54 0.74 3.46
C THR A 10 -10.31 -0.08 3.83
N TRP A 11 -10.08 -0.24 5.13
CA TRP A 11 -9.00 -1.06 5.66
C TRP A 11 -9.49 -2.48 5.96
N TYR A 12 -8.75 -3.49 5.50
CA TYR A 12 -9.07 -4.89 5.77
C TYR A 12 -8.05 -5.57 6.70
N GLY A 13 -7.28 -4.78 7.45
CA GLY A 13 -6.22 -5.28 8.32
C GLY A 13 -4.86 -5.32 7.61
N HIS A 14 -3.79 -5.36 8.40
CA HIS A 14 -2.42 -5.38 7.93
C HIS A 14 -2.14 -4.21 6.95
N SER A 15 -1.65 -4.50 5.76
CA SER A 15 -1.50 -3.52 4.67
C SER A 15 -2.58 -3.65 3.59
N CYS A 16 -3.64 -4.44 3.84
CA CYS A 16 -4.71 -4.67 2.86
C CYS A 16 -5.70 -3.50 2.86
N TRP A 17 -5.67 -2.72 1.77
CA TRP A 17 -6.56 -1.58 1.58
C TRP A 17 -7.34 -1.66 0.26
N GLU A 18 -8.59 -1.26 0.31
CA GLU A 18 -9.43 -1.02 -0.85
C GLU A 18 -9.75 0.46 -0.95
N VAL A 19 -9.55 1.03 -2.13
CA VAL A 19 -9.91 2.42 -2.41
C VAL A 19 -10.94 2.44 -3.54
N THR A 20 -12.12 3.01 -3.26
CA THR A 20 -13.08 3.37 -4.31
C THR A 20 -12.85 4.83 -4.67
N THR A 21 -12.52 5.09 -5.94
CA THR A 21 -12.20 6.44 -6.43
C THR A 21 -13.45 7.26 -6.72
N PRO A 22 -13.35 8.60 -6.88
CA PRO A 22 -14.48 9.44 -7.31
C PRO A 22 -15.13 8.98 -8.61
N GLY A 23 -14.34 8.41 -9.54
CA GLY A 23 -14.82 7.82 -10.78
C GLY A 23 -15.40 6.40 -10.64
N GLY A 24 -15.52 5.89 -9.41
CA GLY A 24 -16.07 4.58 -9.11
C GLY A 24 -15.15 3.41 -9.48
N LYS A 25 -13.84 3.62 -9.60
CA LYS A 25 -12.85 2.54 -9.77
C LYS A 25 -12.50 1.93 -8.42
N THR A 26 -12.20 0.64 -8.42
CA THR A 26 -11.73 -0.08 -7.22
C THR A 26 -10.24 -0.37 -7.37
N ILE A 27 -9.44 0.17 -6.45
CA ILE A 27 -8.01 -0.13 -6.32
C ILE A 27 -7.82 -1.06 -5.11
N LEU A 28 -7.08 -2.14 -5.28
CA LEU A 28 -6.63 -2.96 -4.17
C LEU A 28 -5.13 -2.79 -3.98
N PHE A 29 -4.73 -2.50 -2.74
CA PHE A 29 -3.35 -2.45 -2.30
C PHE A 29 -3.06 -3.67 -1.41
N ASP A 30 -1.96 -4.37 -1.71
CA ASP A 30 -1.43 -5.48 -0.93
C ASP A 30 -2.52 -6.44 -0.44
N PRO A 31 -3.28 -7.07 -1.36
CA PRO A 31 -4.48 -7.80 -1.01
C PRO A 31 -4.16 -9.12 -0.30
N TRP A 32 -4.18 -9.07 1.01
CA TRP A 32 -4.16 -10.22 1.90
C TRP A 32 -5.41 -10.22 2.78
N PHE A 33 -6.56 -10.60 2.20
CA PHE A 33 -7.83 -10.73 2.91
C PHE A 33 -7.85 -11.92 3.87
N GLY A 34 -6.95 -12.91 3.68
CA GLY A 34 -6.76 -14.03 4.60
C GLY A 34 -6.06 -13.66 5.92
N ASN A 35 -5.70 -12.40 6.15
CA ASN A 35 -5.07 -11.96 7.39
C ASN A 35 -6.03 -12.12 8.60
N PRO A 36 -5.50 -12.38 9.83
CA PRO A 36 -6.33 -12.70 10.99
C PRO A 36 -7.24 -11.55 11.48
N ARG A 37 -7.10 -10.35 10.92
CA ARG A 37 -7.94 -9.19 11.27
C ARG A 37 -9.01 -8.87 10.22
N SER A 38 -8.91 -9.45 9.02
CA SER A 38 -9.86 -9.16 7.95
C SER A 38 -11.23 -9.79 8.26
N PRO A 39 -12.32 -9.03 8.18
CA PRO A 39 -13.66 -9.57 8.25
C PRO A 39 -14.17 -10.07 6.90
N ARG A 40 -13.38 -9.94 5.81
CA ARG A 40 -13.77 -10.28 4.45
C ARG A 40 -12.94 -11.42 3.92
N GLU A 41 -13.60 -12.41 3.34
CA GLU A 41 -12.94 -13.55 2.69
C GLU A 41 -12.42 -13.16 1.30
N PRO A 42 -11.22 -13.63 0.88
CA PRO A 42 -10.66 -13.29 -0.43
C PRO A 42 -11.54 -13.76 -1.59
N GLY A 43 -12.30 -14.84 -1.41
CA GLY A 43 -13.23 -15.37 -2.40
C GLY A 43 -14.43 -14.47 -2.71
N THR A 44 -14.74 -13.50 -1.86
CA THR A 44 -15.87 -12.57 -2.00
C THR A 44 -15.48 -11.25 -2.71
N VAL A 45 -14.21 -11.10 -3.08
CA VAL A 45 -13.74 -9.95 -3.87
C VAL A 45 -14.09 -10.20 -5.32
N ASP A 46 -15.07 -9.47 -5.83
CA ASP A 46 -15.66 -9.62 -7.17
C ASP A 46 -15.29 -8.48 -8.12
N ARG A 47 -14.65 -7.41 -7.61
CA ARG A 47 -14.20 -6.27 -8.40
C ARG A 47 -12.82 -5.79 -7.96
N CYS A 48 -11.96 -5.54 -8.94
CA CYS A 48 -10.70 -4.84 -8.81
C CYS A 48 -10.37 -4.28 -10.20
N ASP A 49 -10.34 -2.96 -10.34
CA ASP A 49 -9.98 -2.29 -11.59
C ASP A 49 -8.46 -2.11 -11.68
N VAL A 50 -7.81 -1.82 -10.55
CA VAL A 50 -6.35 -1.67 -10.45
C VAL A 50 -5.84 -2.45 -9.23
N MET A 51 -4.83 -3.28 -9.43
CA MET A 51 -4.14 -4.00 -8.36
C MET A 51 -2.72 -3.44 -8.19
N LEU A 52 -2.34 -3.14 -6.96
CA LEU A 52 -1.01 -2.62 -6.61
C LEU A 52 -0.45 -3.45 -5.47
N VAL A 53 0.57 -4.24 -5.77
CA VAL A 53 1.31 -5.04 -4.78
C VAL A 53 2.69 -4.46 -4.63
N THR A 54 3.06 -4.08 -3.41
CA THR A 54 4.30 -3.36 -3.13
C THR A 54 5.53 -4.24 -3.21
N HIS A 55 5.41 -5.50 -2.81
CA HIS A 55 6.51 -6.45 -2.84
C HIS A 55 6.01 -7.89 -2.69
N GLY A 56 6.93 -8.84 -2.79
CA GLY A 56 6.62 -10.25 -2.89
C GLY A 56 6.55 -11.01 -1.56
N HIS A 57 6.44 -10.39 -0.39
CA HIS A 57 6.16 -11.13 0.84
C HIS A 57 4.73 -11.68 0.85
N ASP A 58 4.53 -12.83 1.47
CA ASP A 58 3.25 -13.54 1.45
C ASP A 58 2.11 -12.73 2.07
N ASP A 59 2.38 -11.97 3.11
CA ASP A 59 1.42 -11.10 3.79
C ASP A 59 1.01 -9.83 2.99
N HIS A 60 1.52 -9.67 1.76
CA HIS A 60 1.13 -8.64 0.79
C HIS A 60 0.64 -9.22 -0.53
N PHE A 61 1.19 -10.37 -0.94
CA PHE A 61 0.98 -10.97 -2.25
C PHE A 61 -0.02 -12.14 -2.25
N HIS A 62 -0.31 -12.73 -1.07
CA HIS A 62 -1.00 -14.02 -0.89
C HIS A 62 -2.25 -14.18 -1.76
N ASP A 63 -3.21 -13.25 -1.66
CA ASP A 63 -4.49 -13.37 -2.35
C ASP A 63 -4.50 -12.70 -3.73
N ALA A 64 -3.42 -11.99 -4.10
CA ALA A 64 -3.36 -11.15 -5.30
C ALA A 64 -3.65 -11.93 -6.58
N VAL A 65 -2.96 -13.06 -6.80
CA VAL A 65 -3.14 -13.86 -8.02
C VAL A 65 -4.54 -14.47 -8.09
N GLY A 66 -5.07 -14.95 -6.96
CA GLY A 66 -6.40 -15.53 -6.87
C GLY A 66 -7.50 -14.51 -7.19
N ILE A 67 -7.40 -13.31 -6.64
CA ILE A 67 -8.33 -12.20 -6.91
C ILE A 67 -8.19 -11.73 -8.36
N ALA A 68 -6.97 -11.49 -8.83
CA ALA A 68 -6.71 -11.05 -10.19
C ALA A 68 -7.24 -12.03 -11.25
N SER A 69 -7.19 -13.33 -10.98
CA SER A 69 -7.72 -14.37 -11.88
C SER A 69 -9.23 -14.24 -12.11
N ARG A 70 -9.96 -13.70 -11.15
CA ARG A 70 -11.41 -13.48 -11.24
C ARG A 70 -11.74 -12.09 -11.78
N THR A 71 -11.05 -11.04 -11.30
CA THR A 71 -11.39 -9.63 -11.55
C THR A 71 -10.67 -9.02 -12.74
N ARG A 72 -9.54 -9.61 -13.18
CA ARG A 72 -8.73 -9.17 -14.33
C ARG A 72 -8.35 -7.70 -14.29
N PRO A 73 -7.70 -7.22 -13.21
CA PRO A 73 -7.33 -5.83 -13.06
C PRO A 73 -6.22 -5.41 -14.03
N ILE A 74 -6.05 -4.10 -14.21
CA ILE A 74 -4.77 -3.55 -14.65
C ILE A 74 -3.82 -3.66 -13.45
N TRP A 75 -2.64 -4.26 -13.67
CA TRP A 75 -1.68 -4.57 -12.60
C TRP A 75 -0.29 -4.02 -12.90
N PRO A 76 -0.04 -2.73 -12.59
CA PRO A 76 1.30 -2.18 -12.57
C PRO A 76 2.12 -2.84 -11.45
N SER A 77 3.29 -3.38 -11.78
CA SER A 77 4.17 -4.01 -10.81
C SER A 77 5.64 -3.78 -11.15
N ILE A 78 6.52 -3.97 -10.17
CA ILE A 78 7.96 -3.98 -10.44
C ILE A 78 8.28 -5.01 -11.54
N HIS A 79 9.24 -4.70 -12.38
CA HIS A 79 9.50 -5.47 -13.61
C HIS A 79 9.65 -6.98 -13.38
N GLU A 80 10.38 -7.38 -12.35
CA GLU A 80 10.62 -8.79 -12.01
C GLU A 80 9.33 -9.51 -11.62
N MET A 81 8.46 -8.85 -10.84
CA MET A 81 7.13 -9.38 -10.51
C MET A 81 6.28 -9.54 -11.76
N SER A 82 6.29 -8.57 -12.68
CA SER A 82 5.55 -8.67 -13.94
C SER A 82 6.04 -9.82 -14.81
N LEU A 83 7.35 -10.09 -14.84
CA LEU A 83 7.92 -11.24 -15.55
C LEU A 83 7.49 -12.58 -14.95
N TRP A 84 7.47 -12.66 -13.61
CA TRP A 84 7.00 -13.84 -12.91
C TRP A 84 5.50 -14.07 -13.15
N LEU A 85 4.68 -13.04 -12.99
CA LEU A 85 3.24 -13.08 -13.27
C LEU A 85 2.99 -13.45 -14.74
N GLY A 86 3.75 -12.91 -15.67
CA GLY A 86 3.66 -13.24 -17.09
C GLY A 86 3.91 -14.72 -17.41
N ARG A 87 4.53 -15.47 -16.52
CA ARG A 87 4.75 -16.94 -16.64
C ARG A 87 3.72 -17.74 -15.87
N ASN A 88 3.30 -17.25 -14.71
CA ASN A 88 2.52 -18.01 -13.72
C ASN A 88 1.05 -17.58 -13.60
N TYR A 89 0.70 -16.41 -14.16
CA TYR A 89 -0.65 -15.86 -14.14
C TYR A 89 -1.33 -16.03 -15.51
N ALA A 90 -2.59 -16.45 -15.52
CA ALA A 90 -3.30 -16.81 -16.76
C ALA A 90 -3.74 -15.59 -17.60
N HIS A 91 -4.03 -14.46 -16.97
CA HIS A 91 -4.56 -13.26 -17.63
C HIS A 91 -3.49 -12.17 -17.68
N LYS A 92 -2.79 -12.07 -18.82
CA LYS A 92 -1.59 -11.23 -18.97
C LYS A 92 -1.87 -9.83 -19.50
N ASP A 93 -3.04 -9.61 -20.08
CA ASP A 93 -3.35 -8.38 -20.84
C ASP A 93 -3.36 -7.11 -19.96
N GLY A 94 -3.59 -7.27 -18.65
CA GLY A 94 -3.57 -6.17 -17.68
C GLY A 94 -2.20 -5.94 -17.02
N LEU A 95 -1.19 -6.79 -17.26
CA LEU A 95 0.12 -6.66 -16.61
C LEU A 95 0.92 -5.51 -17.20
N ILE A 96 1.41 -4.61 -16.36
CA ILE A 96 2.29 -3.51 -16.75
C ILE A 96 3.57 -3.58 -15.91
N GLY A 97 4.67 -4.05 -16.54
CA GLY A 97 5.98 -4.01 -15.90
C GLY A 97 6.52 -2.58 -15.89
N MET A 98 6.91 -2.08 -14.73
CA MET A 98 7.48 -0.75 -14.57
C MET A 98 8.62 -0.75 -13.55
N ASN A 99 9.22 0.39 -13.28
CA ASN A 99 10.26 0.52 -12.26
C ASN A 99 10.16 1.86 -11.52
N LYS A 100 10.87 1.97 -10.40
CA LYS A 100 10.92 3.18 -9.56
C LYS A 100 11.28 4.41 -10.37
N GLY A 101 10.53 5.51 -10.16
CA GLY A 101 10.61 6.74 -10.94
C GLY A 101 9.72 6.77 -12.19
N GLY A 102 9.21 5.61 -12.64
CA GLY A 102 8.26 5.51 -13.74
C GLY A 102 6.84 5.89 -13.34
N THR A 103 6.04 6.32 -14.33
CA THR A 103 4.61 6.58 -14.20
C THR A 103 3.88 5.92 -15.37
N VAL A 104 2.81 5.22 -15.07
CA VAL A 104 1.94 4.58 -16.07
C VAL A 104 0.48 5.00 -15.86
N GLU A 105 -0.34 4.82 -16.88
CA GLU A 105 -1.79 4.93 -16.77
C GLU A 105 -2.39 3.55 -16.52
N ALA A 106 -3.25 3.44 -15.50
CA ALA A 106 -3.97 2.23 -15.15
C ALA A 106 -5.45 2.55 -14.89
N ALA A 107 -6.34 2.05 -15.74
CA ALA A 107 -7.79 2.28 -15.69
C ALA A 107 -8.19 3.78 -15.61
N GLY A 108 -7.43 4.67 -16.24
CA GLY A 108 -7.64 6.12 -16.21
C GLY A 108 -7.00 6.86 -15.03
N LEU A 109 -6.28 6.13 -14.15
CA LEU A 109 -5.53 6.69 -13.03
C LEU A 109 -4.05 6.76 -13.37
N LYS A 110 -3.32 7.74 -12.82
CA LYS A 110 -1.85 7.78 -12.93
C LYS A 110 -1.22 7.08 -11.72
N VAL A 111 -0.43 6.06 -12.01
CA VAL A 111 0.30 5.28 -11.00
C VAL A 111 1.79 5.51 -11.19
N SER A 112 2.45 6.09 -10.20
CA SER A 112 3.91 6.25 -10.16
C SER A 112 4.50 5.32 -9.13
N MET A 113 5.58 4.64 -9.49
CA MET A 113 6.31 3.76 -8.59
C MET A 113 7.47 4.54 -7.93
N VAL A 114 7.60 4.41 -6.62
CA VAL A 114 8.64 5.05 -5.83
C VAL A 114 9.41 4.02 -5.00
N ARG A 115 10.53 4.43 -4.41
CA ARG A 115 11.36 3.59 -3.54
C ARG A 115 10.63 3.21 -2.26
N ALA A 116 10.88 1.98 -1.78
CA ALA A 116 10.74 1.53 -0.40
C ALA A 116 12.07 0.90 0.05
N ASP A 117 12.35 0.89 1.36
CA ASP A 117 13.56 0.30 1.96
C ASP A 117 13.17 -0.92 2.78
N HIS A 118 13.17 -2.08 2.14
CA HIS A 118 12.73 -3.36 2.70
C HIS A 118 13.31 -4.53 1.90
N SER A 119 13.01 -5.76 2.28
CA SER A 119 13.29 -6.99 1.50
C SER A 119 12.07 -7.44 0.70
N ALA A 120 12.21 -8.42 -0.19
CA ALA A 120 11.10 -8.82 -1.08
C ALA A 120 11.12 -10.29 -1.54
N GLY A 121 11.88 -11.17 -0.89
CA GLY A 121 11.90 -12.59 -1.24
C GLY A 121 11.03 -13.42 -0.29
N ASP A 122 10.24 -14.35 -0.84
CA ASP A 122 9.44 -15.28 -0.03
C ASP A 122 9.35 -16.67 -0.67
N ILE A 123 8.90 -17.66 0.11
CA ILE A 123 8.69 -19.03 -0.34
C ILE A 123 7.22 -19.20 -0.70
N TYR A 124 6.93 -19.24 -2.01
CA TYR A 124 5.58 -19.51 -2.49
C TYR A 124 5.31 -21.01 -2.58
N ALA A 125 4.04 -21.40 -2.55
CA ALA A 125 3.62 -22.80 -2.60
C ALA A 125 4.31 -23.57 -3.75
N GLY A 126 5.02 -24.64 -3.41
CA GLY A 126 5.74 -25.49 -4.35
C GLY A 126 7.15 -25.02 -4.73
N ALA A 127 7.66 -23.94 -4.11
CA ALA A 127 9.06 -23.51 -4.29
C ALA A 127 9.96 -24.12 -3.20
N ASP A 128 11.16 -24.56 -3.61
CA ASP A 128 12.17 -25.11 -2.70
C ASP A 128 13.05 -24.01 -2.04
N ALA A 129 12.94 -22.77 -2.51
CA ALA A 129 13.72 -21.61 -2.03
C ALA A 129 12.92 -20.32 -2.22
N PRO A 130 13.29 -19.24 -1.50
CA PRO A 130 12.68 -17.93 -1.71
C PRO A 130 12.78 -17.46 -3.16
N ILE A 131 11.66 -16.97 -3.70
CA ILE A 131 11.58 -16.38 -5.03
C ILE A 131 11.68 -14.87 -4.89
N TYR A 132 12.62 -14.26 -5.60
CA TYR A 132 12.77 -12.82 -5.67
C TYR A 132 11.83 -12.25 -6.73
N LEU A 133 10.84 -11.44 -6.32
CA LEU A 133 9.88 -10.78 -7.21
C LEU A 133 10.20 -9.31 -7.49
N GLY A 134 11.44 -8.92 -7.41
CA GLY A 134 11.90 -7.54 -7.55
C GLY A 134 12.06 -6.84 -6.21
N GLU A 135 12.61 -5.62 -6.24
CA GLU A 135 12.76 -4.82 -5.04
C GLU A 135 11.42 -4.26 -4.54
N PRO A 136 11.28 -4.02 -3.23
CA PRO A 136 10.09 -3.41 -2.66
C PRO A 136 9.89 -1.98 -3.19
N VAL A 137 8.63 -1.60 -3.33
CA VAL A 137 8.23 -0.31 -3.87
C VAL A 137 7.06 0.28 -3.09
N GLY A 138 6.93 1.59 -3.13
CA GLY A 138 5.70 2.30 -2.81
C GLY A 138 5.03 2.80 -4.08
N PHE A 139 3.78 3.23 -3.96
CA PHE A 139 3.00 3.78 -5.06
C PHE A 139 2.48 5.17 -4.74
N ILE A 140 2.55 6.06 -5.73
CA ILE A 140 1.76 7.29 -5.77
C ILE A 140 0.63 7.05 -6.77
N VAL A 141 -0.61 7.25 -6.33
CA VAL A 141 -1.78 7.17 -7.21
C VAL A 141 -2.45 8.53 -7.26
N GLU A 142 -2.53 9.11 -8.46
CA GLU A 142 -3.32 10.32 -8.72
C GLU A 142 -4.71 9.90 -9.21
N LEU A 143 -5.72 10.21 -8.39
CA LEU A 143 -7.13 9.95 -8.69
C LEU A 143 -7.64 10.91 -9.76
N GLU A 144 -8.86 10.69 -10.26
CA GLU A 144 -9.45 11.44 -11.37
C GLU A 144 -9.61 12.93 -11.09
N ASP A 145 -9.77 13.32 -9.83
CA ASP A 145 -9.89 14.70 -9.35
C ASP A 145 -8.56 15.36 -8.99
N GLY A 146 -7.44 14.65 -9.17
CA GLY A 146 -6.09 15.10 -8.83
C GLY A 146 -5.68 14.87 -7.38
N TYR A 147 -6.53 14.23 -6.55
CA TYR A 147 -6.15 13.80 -5.20
C TYR A 147 -5.07 12.72 -5.27
N ARG A 148 -4.01 12.84 -4.47
CA ARG A 148 -2.87 11.93 -4.54
C ARG A 148 -2.69 11.13 -3.27
N LEU A 149 -2.59 9.83 -3.44
CA LEU A 149 -2.30 8.86 -2.39
C LEU A 149 -0.83 8.48 -2.45
N TYR A 150 -0.18 8.36 -1.30
CA TYR A 150 1.08 7.65 -1.17
C TYR A 150 0.84 6.37 -0.36
N PHE A 151 1.02 5.23 -0.98
CA PHE A 151 1.01 3.93 -0.33
C PHE A 151 2.46 3.45 -0.20
N ALA A 152 2.98 3.46 1.02
CA ALA A 152 4.40 3.20 1.26
C ALA A 152 4.78 1.72 1.06
N GLY A 153 3.84 0.79 1.30
CA GLY A 153 4.17 -0.61 1.49
C GLY A 153 4.99 -0.81 2.76
N ASP A 154 5.71 -1.91 2.81
CA ASP A 154 6.67 -2.14 3.88
C ASP A 154 7.97 -1.39 3.61
N THR A 155 8.39 -0.62 4.60
CA THR A 155 9.59 0.20 4.49
C THR A 155 10.09 0.67 5.85
N ASP A 156 11.39 0.90 5.97
CA ASP A 156 11.95 1.82 6.95
C ASP A 156 11.78 3.27 6.48
N VAL A 157 12.05 4.23 7.38
CA VAL A 157 12.17 5.64 7.02
C VAL A 157 13.48 5.88 6.27
N PHE A 158 13.43 6.61 5.16
CA PHE A 158 14.61 6.97 4.38
C PHE A 158 14.55 8.42 3.90
N SER A 159 15.73 9.03 3.72
CA SER A 159 15.86 10.46 3.44
C SER A 159 15.11 10.92 2.18
N ASP A 160 15.02 10.04 1.17
CA ASP A 160 14.41 10.38 -0.10
C ASP A 160 12.87 10.44 -0.06
N MET A 161 12.25 10.11 1.09
CA MET A 161 10.83 10.42 1.34
C MET A 161 10.55 11.92 1.19
N ARG A 162 11.55 12.79 1.47
CA ARG A 162 11.46 14.22 1.18
C ARG A 162 11.29 14.50 -0.32
N LEU A 163 12.03 13.80 -1.18
CA LEU A 163 11.88 13.93 -2.63
C LEU A 163 10.53 13.42 -3.14
N ILE A 164 9.99 12.38 -2.51
CA ILE A 164 8.63 11.90 -2.80
C ILE A 164 7.62 12.99 -2.46
N GLY A 165 7.73 13.60 -1.28
CA GLY A 165 6.87 14.70 -0.85
C GLY A 165 6.96 15.92 -1.78
N GLU A 166 8.17 16.37 -2.11
CA GLU A 166 8.41 17.52 -3.00
C GLU A 166 7.87 17.27 -4.43
N ARG A 167 8.13 16.09 -4.99
CA ARG A 167 7.79 15.76 -6.38
C ARG A 167 6.31 15.48 -6.57
N TYR A 168 5.70 14.71 -5.67
CA TYR A 168 4.36 14.20 -5.87
C TYR A 168 3.29 14.87 -5.00
N ARG A 169 3.68 15.49 -3.88
CA ARG A 169 2.79 16.19 -2.95
C ARG A 169 1.55 15.37 -2.61
N PRO A 170 1.70 14.17 -2.04
CA PRO A 170 0.56 13.35 -1.68
C PRO A 170 -0.35 14.07 -0.67
N SER A 171 -1.65 13.86 -0.80
CA SER A 171 -2.66 14.40 0.11
C SER A 171 -2.88 13.48 1.31
N LEU A 172 -2.73 12.17 1.12
CA LEU A 172 -2.86 11.13 2.14
C LEU A 172 -1.70 10.14 1.99
N ALA A 173 -1.07 9.77 3.10
CA ALA A 173 -0.05 8.72 3.13
C ALA A 173 -0.52 7.53 3.96
N PHE A 174 -0.39 6.33 3.41
CA PHE A 174 -0.54 5.06 4.12
C PHE A 174 0.84 4.60 4.55
N LEU A 175 1.08 4.55 5.87
CA LEU A 175 2.41 4.27 6.43
C LEU A 175 2.36 3.09 7.39
N PRO A 176 3.31 2.14 7.31
CA PRO A 176 3.45 1.08 8.29
C PRO A 176 3.96 1.67 9.61
N ILE A 177 3.41 1.17 10.73
CA ILE A 177 3.78 1.64 12.08
C ILE A 177 4.05 0.50 13.06
N GLY A 178 3.98 -0.77 12.62
CA GLY A 178 4.02 -1.93 13.52
C GLY A 178 5.36 -2.14 14.22
N GLY A 179 6.44 -1.58 13.69
CA GLY A 179 7.80 -1.89 14.14
C GLY A 179 8.22 -3.31 13.76
N HIS A 180 9.33 -3.79 14.29
CA HIS A 180 9.96 -5.08 14.08
C HIS A 180 10.40 -5.34 12.63
N PHE A 181 9.46 -5.32 11.67
CA PHE A 181 9.73 -5.54 10.24
C PHE A 181 9.70 -4.25 9.43
N THR A 182 9.07 -3.21 9.94
CA THR A 182 8.88 -1.92 9.27
C THR A 182 9.14 -0.76 10.23
N MET A 183 8.83 0.46 9.83
CA MET A 183 8.85 1.61 10.73
C MET A 183 8.07 1.34 12.01
N ASP A 184 8.59 1.81 13.13
CA ASP A 184 7.83 2.03 14.35
C ASP A 184 7.11 3.40 14.30
N PRO A 185 6.26 3.73 15.29
CA PRO A 185 5.56 5.02 15.32
C PRO A 185 6.49 6.24 15.28
N THR A 186 7.70 6.15 15.86
CA THR A 186 8.69 7.23 15.87
C THR A 186 9.28 7.47 14.48
N ALA A 187 9.67 6.40 13.80
CA ALA A 187 10.17 6.45 12.43
C ALA A 187 9.07 6.91 11.46
N ALA A 188 7.83 6.44 11.65
CA ALA A 188 6.68 6.88 10.85
C ALA A 188 6.39 8.40 11.01
N ALA A 189 6.55 8.96 12.22
CA ALA A 189 6.44 10.40 12.44
C ALA A 189 7.56 11.18 11.71
N MET A 190 8.78 10.61 11.60
CA MET A 190 9.84 11.18 10.76
C MET A 190 9.47 11.13 9.28
N ALA A 191 8.89 10.02 8.82
CA ALA A 191 8.42 9.87 7.45
C ALA A 191 7.35 10.93 7.10
N VAL A 192 6.39 11.18 8.00
CA VAL A 192 5.37 12.23 7.84
C VAL A 192 6.01 13.61 7.66
N GLU A 193 7.03 13.93 8.48
CA GLU A 193 7.77 15.19 8.36
C GLU A 193 8.50 15.31 7.02
N LEU A 194 9.20 14.25 6.60
CA LEU A 194 9.93 14.22 5.34
C LEU A 194 8.99 14.35 4.12
N LEU A 195 7.85 13.66 4.15
CA LEU A 195 6.83 13.71 3.09
C LEU A 195 6.11 15.07 3.05
N GLY A 196 6.04 15.80 4.17
CA GLY A 196 5.29 17.04 4.30
C GLY A 196 3.77 16.84 4.20
N VAL A 197 3.26 15.65 4.48
CA VAL A 197 1.82 15.34 4.46
C VAL A 197 1.13 15.80 5.73
N THR A 198 -0.17 16.11 5.61
CA THR A 198 -1.02 16.52 6.74
C THR A 198 -2.01 15.45 7.15
N ASP A 199 -2.13 14.39 6.35
CA ASP A 199 -3.09 13.32 6.56
C ASP A 199 -2.37 11.95 6.40
N VAL A 200 -2.49 11.09 7.42
CA VAL A 200 -1.84 9.77 7.45
C VAL A 200 -2.83 8.70 7.92
N ALA A 201 -2.86 7.59 7.21
CA ALA A 201 -3.55 6.36 7.60
C ALA A 201 -2.48 5.31 8.03
N PRO A 202 -2.40 4.96 9.31
CA PRO A 202 -1.47 3.94 9.77
C PRO A 202 -1.91 2.55 9.33
N MET A 203 -0.95 1.70 8.98
CA MET A 203 -1.16 0.32 8.58
C MET A 203 -0.07 -0.61 9.14
N HIS A 204 -0.12 -1.89 8.83
CA HIS A 204 0.87 -2.91 9.19
C HIS A 204 1.14 -2.96 10.70
N TYR A 205 0.08 -2.92 11.54
CA TYR A 205 0.15 -2.98 13.01
C TYR A 205 -0.93 -3.89 13.59
N GLY A 206 -0.65 -4.47 14.73
CA GLY A 206 -1.62 -5.26 15.53
C GLY A 206 -2.12 -6.54 14.84
N THR A 207 -1.52 -7.00 13.74
CA THR A 207 -1.84 -8.26 13.07
C THR A 207 -1.22 -9.44 13.80
N PHE A 208 0.02 -9.28 14.25
CA PHE A 208 0.80 -10.24 15.03
C PHE A 208 1.33 -9.56 16.28
N GLY A 209 1.66 -10.33 17.32
CA GLY A 209 2.20 -9.79 18.58
C GLY A 209 3.52 -9.02 18.43
N LEU A 210 4.29 -9.28 17.36
CA LEU A 210 5.53 -8.55 17.04
C LEU A 210 5.26 -7.15 16.47
N LEU A 211 4.09 -6.89 15.89
CA LEU A 211 3.70 -5.61 15.32
C LEU A 211 3.03 -4.75 16.40
N ALA A 212 3.84 -4.29 17.36
CA ALA A 212 3.38 -3.72 18.62
C ALA A 212 3.04 -2.22 18.54
N GLY A 213 3.50 -1.50 17.52
CA GLY A 213 3.24 -0.07 17.35
C GLY A 213 1.74 0.25 17.26
N THR A 214 1.34 1.40 17.77
CA THR A 214 -0.05 1.82 17.85
C THR A 214 -0.28 3.21 17.25
N PRO A 215 -1.51 3.51 16.78
CA PRO A 215 -1.87 4.87 16.34
C PRO A 215 -1.71 5.94 17.41
N ASP A 216 -1.90 5.62 18.68
CA ASP A 216 -1.74 6.57 19.78
C ASP A 216 -0.26 6.91 20.01
N GLU A 217 0.65 5.93 19.88
CA GLU A 217 2.09 6.18 19.89
C GLU A 217 2.52 7.03 18.68
N LEU A 218 1.91 6.82 17.49
CA LEU A 218 2.16 7.69 16.34
C LEU A 218 1.72 9.13 16.61
N ARG A 219 0.54 9.35 17.22
CA ARG A 219 0.09 10.70 17.62
C ARG A 219 1.07 11.35 18.58
N ALA A 220 1.50 10.63 19.61
CA ALA A 220 2.47 11.13 20.57
C ALA A 220 3.83 11.46 19.91
N ALA A 221 4.28 10.64 18.97
CA ALA A 221 5.51 10.89 18.23
C ALA A 221 5.42 12.12 17.31
N LEU A 222 4.27 12.32 16.65
CA LEU A 222 3.98 13.52 15.85
C LEU A 222 3.97 14.78 16.73
N ASP A 223 3.31 14.74 17.89
CA ASP A 223 3.27 15.85 18.85
C ASP A 223 4.67 16.23 19.33
N ALA A 224 5.50 15.23 19.67
CA ALA A 224 6.89 15.45 20.08
C ALA A 224 7.76 16.11 18.99
N ARG A 225 7.38 15.99 17.72
CA ARG A 225 8.04 16.63 16.57
C ARG A 225 7.40 17.98 16.16
N GLY A 226 6.42 18.48 16.92
CA GLY A 226 5.71 19.70 16.58
C GLY A 226 4.73 19.56 15.42
N LEU A 227 4.31 18.33 15.11
CA LEU A 227 3.41 17.97 14.01
C LEU A 227 1.98 17.67 14.50
N ALA A 228 1.54 18.24 15.61
CA ALA A 228 0.21 18.04 16.21
C ALA A 228 -0.97 18.33 15.25
N ARG A 229 -0.73 19.08 14.17
CA ARG A 229 -1.72 19.40 13.14
C ARG A 229 -1.97 18.27 12.13
N VAL A 230 -1.17 17.20 12.17
CA VAL A 230 -1.32 16.07 11.27
C VAL A 230 -2.50 15.20 11.72
N ASN A 231 -3.42 14.94 10.81
CA ASN A 231 -4.56 14.06 11.06
C ASN A 231 -4.14 12.59 10.94
N VAL A 232 -4.28 11.83 12.01
CA VAL A 232 -4.08 10.39 12.02
C VAL A 232 -5.43 9.71 11.88
N HIS A 233 -5.71 9.23 10.67
CA HIS A 233 -6.97 8.57 10.33
C HIS A 233 -6.92 7.09 10.69
N VAL A 234 -7.71 6.70 11.69
CA VAL A 234 -7.76 5.33 12.21
C VAL A 234 -9.14 4.76 12.00
N THR A 235 -9.20 3.52 11.55
CA THR A 235 -10.45 2.77 11.43
C THR A 235 -10.27 1.33 11.90
N THR A 236 -11.36 0.59 11.97
CA THR A 236 -11.34 -0.85 12.25
C THR A 236 -11.38 -1.65 10.95
N PRO A 237 -10.78 -2.85 10.90
CA PRO A 237 -10.84 -3.70 9.72
C PRO A 237 -12.28 -3.93 9.23
N GLY A 238 -12.48 -3.76 7.93
CA GLY A 238 -13.79 -3.81 7.27
C GLY A 238 -14.55 -2.49 7.25
N SER A 239 -14.00 -1.42 7.85
CA SER A 239 -14.63 -0.10 7.88
C SER A 239 -13.83 0.91 7.04
N ALA A 240 -14.55 1.87 6.48
CA ALA A 240 -13.93 3.00 5.80
C ALA A 240 -13.35 4.01 6.81
N LEU A 241 -12.37 4.80 6.36
CA LEU A 241 -11.96 6.01 7.06
C LEU A 241 -13.12 7.00 7.07
N GLY A 242 -13.36 7.60 8.22
CA GLY A 242 -14.40 8.63 8.42
C GLY A 242 -13.83 10.05 8.41
#